data_53e101c3ba7673e38d50c55f6eadf7b1
#
_entry.id   53e101c3ba7673e38d50c55f6eadf7b1
#
_cell.length_a   1.000
_cell.length_b   1.000
_cell.length_c   1.000
_cell.angle_alpha   90.00
_cell.angle_beta   90.00
_cell.angle_gamma   90.00
#
_symmetry.space_group_name_H-M   'P 1'
#
loop_
_entity.id
_entity.type
_entity.pdbx_description
1 polymer ?
#
loop_
_entity_poly.entity_id
_entity_poly.type
_entity_poly.pdbx_seq_one_letter_code
_entity_poly.pdbx_strand_id
1 'polypeptide(L)'
;MQWSLSPCGNIHACGPKDRWAPFPCMLDKHGAAFKPVYDMARAEHARLLALGPHLLEMRSLRALRLAPSRATPVVALSGMPLRSITGGHWLVGHFSSPAAAGTCVMIVNDDPINTAFPSVDLGAAASVREVDQASGEMVPVADDAPDVAGFQLYFSEGGGRLLCWGNATAAN
;
A
#
# COMPACT_ATOMS: atom_id res chain seq x y z
N MET A 1 7.88 -8.58 -9.25
CA MET A 1 6.99 -9.13 -10.30
C MET A 1 7.45 -8.57 -11.63
N GLN A 2 7.86 -9.41 -12.57
CA GLN A 2 8.37 -8.94 -13.87
C GLN A 2 7.22 -9.01 -14.89
N TRP A 3 6.74 -7.85 -15.33
CA TRP A 3 5.70 -7.76 -16.34
C TRP A 3 6.35 -7.85 -17.72
N SER A 4 5.98 -8.84 -18.51
CA SER A 4 6.41 -8.94 -19.89
C SER A 4 5.43 -8.19 -20.80
N LEU A 5 5.92 -7.17 -21.48
CA LEU A 5 5.20 -6.45 -22.54
C LEU A 5 5.25 -7.22 -23.87
N SER A 6 5.96 -8.34 -23.92
CA SER A 6 6.08 -9.12 -25.16
C SER A 6 4.70 -9.61 -25.59
N PRO A 7 4.34 -9.45 -26.88
CA PRO A 7 3.21 -10.16 -27.42
C PRO A 7 3.43 -11.65 -27.21
N CYS A 8 2.41 -12.38 -26.78
CA CYS A 8 2.48 -13.81 -26.63
C CYS A 8 2.76 -14.42 -28.00
N GLY A 9 4.04 -14.60 -28.32
CA GLY A 9 4.49 -15.13 -29.61
C GLY A 9 4.14 -16.61 -29.83
N ASN A 10 3.61 -17.28 -28.81
CA ASN A 10 3.18 -18.66 -28.88
C ASN A 10 1.71 -18.75 -28.45
N ILE A 11 0.86 -19.16 -29.36
CA ILE A 11 -0.59 -19.35 -29.18
C ILE A 11 -0.89 -20.25 -27.97
N HIS A 12 0.05 -21.11 -27.61
CA HIS A 12 -0.06 -22.03 -26.49
C HIS A 12 0.18 -21.38 -25.12
N ALA A 13 0.84 -20.24 -25.05
CA ALA A 13 1.20 -19.58 -23.78
C ALA A 13 0.16 -18.59 -23.24
N CYS A 14 -0.87 -18.25 -24.03
CA CYS A 14 -1.86 -17.23 -23.68
C CYS A 14 -3.33 -17.70 -23.79
N GLY A 15 -3.55 -19.00 -24.00
CA GLY A 15 -4.90 -19.55 -24.13
C GLY A 15 -5.48 -20.06 -22.81
N PRO A 16 -6.81 -20.04 -22.63
CA PRO A 16 -7.48 -20.52 -21.42
C PRO A 16 -7.32 -22.04 -21.20
N LYS A 17 -6.69 -22.76 -22.13
CA LYS A 17 -6.47 -24.21 -22.05
C LYS A 17 -5.06 -24.61 -21.59
N ASP A 18 -4.13 -23.68 -21.52
CA ASP A 18 -2.76 -23.99 -21.12
C ASP A 18 -2.58 -23.83 -19.61
N ARG A 19 -2.54 -24.98 -18.93
CA ARG A 19 -2.26 -25.09 -17.48
C ARG A 19 -0.88 -24.52 -17.06
N TRP A 20 -0.07 -24.07 -18.02
CA TRP A 20 1.30 -23.62 -17.80
C TRP A 20 1.52 -22.12 -17.98
N ALA A 21 0.49 -21.36 -18.40
CA ALA A 21 0.56 -19.90 -18.42
C ALA A 21 -0.15 -19.34 -17.16
N PRO A 22 0.54 -19.21 -16.02
CA PRO A 22 -0.08 -18.79 -14.76
C PRO A 22 -0.55 -17.34 -14.79
N PHE A 23 -0.18 -16.57 -15.82
CA PHE A 23 -0.53 -15.15 -15.91
C PHE A 23 -1.02 -14.80 -17.31
N PRO A 24 -2.20 -14.18 -17.44
CA PRO A 24 -2.65 -13.64 -18.72
C PRO A 24 -1.66 -12.55 -19.19
N CYS A 25 -1.32 -12.58 -20.47
CA CYS A 25 -0.51 -11.54 -21.07
C CYS A 25 -1.28 -10.22 -21.15
N MET A 26 -0.57 -9.10 -21.09
CA MET A 26 -1.19 -7.78 -21.26
C MET A 26 -1.66 -7.53 -22.70
N LEU A 27 -1.01 -8.16 -23.67
CA LEU A 27 -1.37 -8.09 -25.10
C LEU A 27 -1.73 -9.48 -25.60
N ASP A 28 -2.71 -9.53 -26.49
CA ASP A 28 -3.06 -10.73 -27.23
C ASP A 28 -2.04 -11.01 -28.36
N LYS A 29 -2.24 -12.12 -29.08
CA LYS A 29 -1.38 -12.53 -30.21
C LYS A 29 -1.36 -11.53 -31.38
N HIS A 30 -2.27 -10.59 -31.42
CA HIS A 30 -2.36 -9.54 -32.46
C HIS A 30 -1.84 -8.19 -31.96
N GLY A 31 -1.29 -8.13 -30.73
CA GLY A 31 -0.83 -6.91 -30.09
C GLY A 31 -1.96 -6.05 -29.52
N ALA A 32 -3.20 -6.52 -29.51
CA ALA A 32 -4.29 -5.83 -28.87
C ALA A 32 -4.28 -6.05 -27.36
N ALA A 33 -4.68 -5.03 -26.59
CA ALA A 33 -4.71 -5.12 -25.13
C ALA A 33 -5.71 -6.20 -24.66
N PHE A 34 -5.22 -7.15 -23.86
CA PHE A 34 -6.09 -8.01 -23.06
C PHE A 34 -6.69 -7.17 -21.94
N LYS A 35 -7.85 -6.63 -22.23
CA LYS A 35 -8.42 -5.49 -21.51
C LYS A 35 -8.41 -5.61 -19.98
N PRO A 36 -8.85 -6.70 -19.35
CA PRO A 36 -8.83 -6.80 -17.88
C PRO A 36 -7.44 -6.60 -17.26
N VAL A 37 -6.42 -7.27 -17.79
CA VAL A 37 -5.04 -7.19 -17.27
C VAL A 37 -4.40 -5.84 -17.58
N TYR A 38 -4.67 -5.31 -18.78
CA TYR A 38 -4.18 -3.99 -19.18
C TYR A 38 -4.77 -2.89 -18.31
N ASP A 39 -6.08 -2.92 -18.06
CA ASP A 39 -6.76 -1.91 -17.23
C ASP A 39 -6.28 -1.98 -15.76
N MET A 40 -6.06 -3.18 -15.22
CA MET A 40 -5.45 -3.35 -13.89
C MET A 40 -4.03 -2.76 -13.84
N ALA A 41 -3.17 -3.10 -14.79
CA ALA A 41 -1.81 -2.58 -14.84
C ALA A 41 -1.80 -1.06 -15.00
N ARG A 42 -2.69 -0.50 -15.81
CA ARG A 42 -2.86 0.94 -15.98
C ARG A 42 -3.27 1.63 -14.69
N ALA A 43 -4.20 1.05 -13.94
CA ALA A 43 -4.63 1.58 -12.65
C ALA A 43 -3.49 1.57 -11.63
N GLU A 44 -2.73 0.48 -11.55
CA GLU A 44 -1.58 0.40 -10.64
C GLU A 44 -0.44 1.36 -11.05
N HIS A 45 -0.18 1.54 -12.34
CA HIS A 45 0.78 2.54 -12.81
C HIS A 45 0.34 3.96 -12.45
N ALA A 46 -0.94 4.29 -12.55
CA ALA A 46 -1.45 5.60 -12.13
C ALA A 46 -1.21 5.84 -10.63
N ARG A 47 -1.47 4.83 -9.77
CA ARG A 47 -1.17 4.90 -8.34
C ARG A 47 0.32 5.08 -8.06
N LEU A 48 1.18 4.36 -8.77
CA LEU A 48 2.64 4.52 -8.65
C LEU A 48 3.11 5.91 -9.06
N LEU A 49 2.51 6.49 -10.11
CA LEU A 49 2.82 7.86 -10.53
C LEU A 49 2.37 8.90 -9.49
N ALA A 50 1.26 8.66 -8.80
CA ALA A 50 0.77 9.53 -7.72
C ALA A 50 1.67 9.44 -6.47
N LEU A 51 2.08 8.23 -6.07
CA LEU A 51 2.93 8.00 -4.88
C LEU A 51 4.41 8.31 -5.12
N GLY A 52 4.88 8.14 -6.35
CA GLY A 52 6.31 8.18 -6.72
C GLY A 52 7.03 9.46 -6.27
N PRO A 53 6.53 10.66 -6.58
CA PRO A 53 7.16 11.91 -6.15
C PRO A 53 7.40 11.97 -4.64
N HIS A 54 6.40 11.58 -3.84
CA HIS A 54 6.53 11.55 -2.38
C HIS A 54 7.57 10.56 -1.90
N LEU A 55 7.56 9.34 -2.45
CA LEU A 55 8.51 8.29 -2.06
C LEU A 55 9.96 8.61 -2.45
N LEU A 56 10.18 9.29 -3.58
CA LEU A 56 11.51 9.70 -4.04
C LEU A 56 12.15 10.77 -3.14
N GLU A 57 11.35 11.58 -2.48
CA GLU A 57 11.82 12.59 -1.51
C GLU A 57 12.04 12.02 -0.11
N MET A 58 11.58 10.80 0.15
CA MET A 58 11.66 10.17 1.46
C MET A 58 12.90 9.30 1.62
N ARG A 59 13.42 9.28 2.83
CA ARG A 59 14.45 8.34 3.24
C ARG A 59 13.82 7.18 3.99
N SER A 60 13.98 5.96 3.49
CA SER A 60 13.60 4.74 4.18
C SER A 60 14.49 4.53 5.42
N LEU A 61 13.88 4.34 6.56
CA LEU A 61 14.55 4.10 7.84
C LEU A 61 14.44 2.63 8.28
N ARG A 62 13.27 2.03 8.06
CA ARG A 62 13.01 0.65 8.49
C ARG A 62 11.84 0.07 7.70
N ALA A 63 11.86 -1.25 7.47
CA ALA A 63 10.72 -2.00 6.98
C ALA A 63 10.54 -3.28 7.82
N LEU A 64 9.28 -3.62 8.10
CA LEU A 64 8.90 -4.80 8.88
C LEU A 64 7.78 -5.55 8.16
N ARG A 65 7.87 -6.87 8.19
CA ARG A 65 6.75 -7.75 7.82
C ARG A 65 6.15 -8.33 9.08
N LEU A 66 4.83 -8.18 9.25
CA LEU A 66 4.09 -8.57 10.43
C LEU A 66 3.04 -9.62 10.05
N ALA A 67 3.01 -10.69 10.81
CA ALA A 67 2.03 -11.76 10.65
C ALA A 67 1.42 -12.07 12.03
N PRO A 68 0.44 -11.28 12.50
CA PRO A 68 -0.20 -11.54 13.79
C PRO A 68 -0.90 -12.90 13.75
N SER A 69 -0.82 -13.61 14.86
CA SER A 69 -1.49 -14.89 15.05
C SER A 69 -2.84 -14.71 15.76
N ARG A 70 -3.64 -15.78 15.83
CA ARG A 70 -4.85 -15.78 16.66
C ARG A 70 -4.58 -15.49 18.14
N ALA A 71 -3.39 -15.87 18.62
CA ALA A 71 -2.99 -15.64 20.01
C ALA A 71 -2.46 -14.21 20.24
N THR A 72 -2.01 -13.52 19.16
CA THR A 72 -1.46 -12.16 19.25
C THR A 72 -2.07 -11.33 18.11
N PRO A 73 -3.37 -10.97 18.23
CA PRO A 73 -4.05 -10.24 17.15
C PRO A 73 -3.60 -8.78 17.00
N VAL A 74 -2.97 -8.23 18.03
CA VAL A 74 -2.41 -6.87 18.02
C VAL A 74 -0.88 -6.97 18.05
N VAL A 75 -0.22 -6.34 17.09
CA VAL A 75 1.25 -6.30 17.04
C VAL A 75 1.72 -4.95 17.55
N ALA A 76 2.41 -4.95 18.68
CA ALA A 76 3.09 -3.78 19.21
C ALA A 76 4.42 -3.56 18.48
N LEU A 77 4.71 -2.34 18.07
CA LEU A 77 5.82 -1.97 17.21
C LEU A 77 6.81 -1.06 17.94
N SER A 78 7.74 -1.67 18.67
CA SER A 78 8.78 -0.90 19.36
C SER A 78 9.74 -0.23 18.37
N GLY A 79 9.99 1.07 18.58
CA GLY A 79 10.90 1.85 17.74
C GLY A 79 10.36 2.20 16.35
N MET A 80 9.07 1.98 16.13
CA MET A 80 8.33 2.48 14.98
C MET A 80 7.45 3.67 15.39
N PRO A 81 7.18 4.61 14.50
CA PRO A 81 6.24 5.69 14.77
C PRO A 81 4.78 5.20 14.84
N LEU A 82 4.49 4.04 14.29
CA LEU A 82 3.26 3.27 14.46
C LEU A 82 3.38 2.44 15.74
N ARG A 83 2.52 2.65 16.74
CA ARG A 83 2.56 1.95 18.03
C ARG A 83 2.02 0.53 17.95
N SER A 84 0.89 0.38 17.28
CA SER A 84 0.28 -0.93 17.08
C SER A 84 -0.63 -0.97 15.85
N ILE A 85 -0.86 -2.19 15.37
CA ILE A 85 -1.80 -2.49 14.30
C ILE A 85 -2.51 -3.81 14.62
N THR A 86 -3.81 -3.88 14.36
CA THR A 86 -4.63 -5.07 14.62
C THR A 86 -4.81 -5.92 13.37
N GLY A 87 -5.01 -7.22 13.56
CA GLY A 87 -5.40 -8.18 12.51
C GLY A 87 -4.41 -8.26 11.34
N GLY A 88 -4.74 -9.09 10.37
CA GLY A 88 -4.12 -9.13 9.03
C GLY A 88 -2.63 -9.52 8.95
N HIS A 89 -2.13 -9.47 7.74
CA HIS A 89 -0.70 -9.59 7.42
C HIS A 89 -0.24 -8.24 6.87
N TRP A 90 0.81 -7.68 7.43
CA TRP A 90 1.22 -6.31 7.12
C TRP A 90 2.67 -6.22 6.68
N LEU A 91 2.91 -5.40 5.65
CA LEU A 91 4.24 -4.85 5.39
C LEU A 91 4.21 -3.38 5.79
N VAL A 92 5.06 -2.99 6.72
CA VAL A 92 5.10 -1.63 7.28
C VAL A 92 6.47 -1.02 7.03
N GLY A 93 6.51 0.08 6.29
CA GLY A 93 7.69 0.89 6.03
C GLY A 93 7.68 2.19 6.84
N HIS A 94 8.78 2.52 7.49
CA HIS A 94 9.00 3.81 8.16
C HIS A 94 9.94 4.68 7.33
N PHE A 95 9.54 5.93 7.12
CA PHE A 95 10.27 6.91 6.33
C PHE A 95 10.38 8.24 7.07
N SER A 96 11.49 8.95 6.86
CA SER A 96 11.58 10.37 7.15
C SER A 96 11.29 11.17 5.89
N SER A 97 10.51 12.23 6.02
CA SER A 97 10.19 13.16 4.93
C SER A 97 10.80 14.52 5.21
N PRO A 98 11.79 14.96 4.42
CA PRO A 98 12.35 16.31 4.55
C PRO A 98 11.32 17.40 4.24
N ALA A 99 10.49 17.18 3.22
CA ALA A 99 9.49 18.16 2.77
C ALA A 99 8.39 18.41 3.81
N ALA A 100 7.99 17.36 4.57
CA ALA A 100 6.98 17.46 5.62
C ALA A 100 7.59 17.78 7.00
N ALA A 101 8.93 17.87 7.12
CA ALA A 101 9.65 17.92 8.40
C ALA A 101 9.11 16.87 9.39
N GLY A 102 8.74 15.72 8.89
CA GLY A 102 7.89 14.76 9.60
C GLY A 102 8.24 13.31 9.33
N THR A 103 7.36 12.49 9.82
CA THR A 103 7.41 11.04 9.77
C THR A 103 6.35 10.52 8.82
N CYS A 104 6.69 9.53 8.01
CA CYS A 104 5.74 8.82 7.17
C CYS A 104 5.81 7.31 7.42
N VAL A 105 4.65 6.66 7.31
CA VAL A 105 4.53 5.20 7.39
C VAL A 105 3.74 4.71 6.19
N MET A 106 4.33 3.79 5.45
CA MET A 106 3.63 3.02 4.43
C MET A 106 3.12 1.73 5.07
N ILE A 107 1.82 1.53 5.05
CA ILE A 107 1.18 0.30 5.50
C ILE A 107 0.62 -0.40 4.29
N VAL A 108 0.97 -1.68 4.10
CA VAL A 108 0.48 -2.51 2.99
C VAL A 108 -0.18 -3.75 3.56
N ASN A 109 -1.37 -4.04 3.09
CA ASN A 109 -2.02 -5.33 3.32
C ASN A 109 -1.27 -6.42 2.53
N ASP A 110 -0.48 -7.23 3.23
CA ASP A 110 0.34 -8.31 2.63
C ASP A 110 -0.50 -9.60 2.38
N ASP A 111 -1.81 -9.42 2.23
CA ASP A 111 -2.74 -10.47 1.82
C ASP A 111 -3.31 -10.10 0.43
N PRO A 112 -2.97 -10.89 -0.62
CA PRO A 112 -3.44 -10.60 -1.98
C PRO A 112 -4.88 -11.07 -2.25
N ILE A 113 -5.56 -11.64 -1.24
CA ILE A 113 -6.88 -12.26 -1.42
C ILE A 113 -7.94 -11.56 -0.57
N ASN A 114 -7.56 -11.12 0.64
CA ASN A 114 -8.53 -10.59 1.60
C ASN A 114 -8.33 -9.10 1.85
N THR A 115 -9.43 -8.37 1.92
CA THR A 115 -9.48 -7.01 2.45
C THR A 115 -9.21 -6.99 3.94
N ALA A 116 -8.80 -5.86 4.49
CA ALA A 116 -8.56 -5.72 5.91
C ALA A 116 -9.06 -4.37 6.46
N PHE A 117 -9.50 -4.38 7.73
CA PHE A 117 -9.95 -3.21 8.49
C PHE A 117 -9.22 -3.15 9.84
N PRO A 118 -7.93 -2.82 9.86
CA PRO A 118 -7.19 -2.72 11.11
C PRO A 118 -7.58 -1.48 11.90
N SER A 119 -7.41 -1.57 13.22
CA SER A 119 -7.22 -0.42 14.08
C SER A 119 -5.73 -0.09 14.11
N VAL A 120 -5.36 1.14 13.77
CA VAL A 120 -3.98 1.62 13.66
C VAL A 120 -3.74 2.68 14.74
N ASP A 121 -2.83 2.41 15.68
CA ASP A 121 -2.43 3.38 16.70
C ASP A 121 -1.14 4.11 16.29
N LEU A 122 -1.30 5.37 15.92
CA LEU A 122 -0.20 6.26 15.55
C LEU A 122 0.31 7.10 16.77
N GLY A 123 -0.14 6.77 17.96
CA GLY A 123 0.23 7.46 19.16
C GLY A 123 -0.35 8.87 19.23
N ALA A 124 0.47 9.83 19.67
CA ALA A 124 0.09 11.23 19.79
C ALA A 124 0.22 12.01 18.46
N ALA A 125 0.13 11.33 17.31
CA ALA A 125 0.22 11.97 16.01
C ALA A 125 -0.98 12.93 15.82
N ALA A 126 -0.69 14.21 15.74
CA ALA A 126 -1.67 15.21 15.37
C ALA A 126 -1.70 15.40 13.85
N SER A 127 -2.87 15.64 13.29
CA SER A 127 -3.01 15.99 11.87
C SER A 127 -2.39 15.00 10.88
N VAL A 128 -2.73 13.72 11.02
CA VAL A 128 -2.29 12.69 10.08
C VAL A 128 -2.91 12.94 8.70
N ARG A 129 -2.06 12.89 7.69
CA ARG A 129 -2.46 13.02 6.28
C ARG A 129 -2.03 11.79 5.51
N GLU A 130 -2.70 11.51 4.42
CA GLU A 130 -2.32 10.45 3.50
C GLU A 130 -2.13 11.00 2.08
N VAL A 131 -1.37 10.29 1.28
CA VAL A 131 -1.29 10.56 -0.15
C VAL A 131 -2.48 9.89 -0.84
N ASP A 132 -3.38 10.69 -1.38
CA ASP A 132 -4.47 10.20 -2.23
C ASP A 132 -3.88 9.56 -3.48
N GLN A 133 -4.21 8.29 -3.70
CA GLN A 133 -3.60 7.48 -4.77
C GLN A 133 -4.14 7.83 -6.18
N ALA A 134 -5.20 8.61 -6.26
CA ALA A 134 -5.73 9.05 -7.54
C ALA A 134 -5.14 10.40 -7.97
N SER A 135 -5.03 11.35 -7.04
CA SER A 135 -4.54 12.71 -7.33
C SER A 135 -3.06 12.92 -7.01
N GLY A 136 -2.49 12.13 -6.08
CA GLY A 136 -1.15 12.35 -5.53
C GLY A 136 -1.11 13.47 -4.49
N GLU A 137 -2.25 14.03 -4.10
CA GLU A 137 -2.30 15.09 -3.12
C GLU A 137 -2.29 14.55 -1.68
N MET A 138 -1.74 15.36 -0.77
CA MET A 138 -1.82 15.08 0.66
C MET A 138 -3.19 15.50 1.19
N VAL A 139 -4.00 14.54 1.63
CA VAL A 139 -5.34 14.76 2.19
C VAL A 139 -5.40 14.33 3.66
N PRO A 140 -6.31 14.87 4.49
CA PRO A 140 -6.55 14.35 5.83
C PRO A 140 -6.95 12.87 5.76
N VAL A 141 -6.43 12.06 6.68
CA VAL A 141 -6.84 10.65 6.78
C VAL A 141 -8.29 10.60 7.23
N ALA A 142 -9.12 9.88 6.46
CA ALA A 142 -10.47 9.52 6.89
C ALA A 142 -10.38 8.34 7.87
N ASP A 143 -11.01 8.51 9.03
CA ASP A 143 -11.19 7.43 10.01
C ASP A 143 -12.57 6.81 9.78
N ASP A 144 -12.61 5.51 9.45
CA ASP A 144 -13.84 4.80 9.11
C ASP A 144 -14.71 4.49 10.35
N ALA A 145 -14.14 4.61 11.58
CA ALA A 145 -14.87 4.45 12.83
C ALA A 145 -14.29 5.33 13.97
N PRO A 146 -14.54 6.63 13.97
CA PRO A 146 -13.91 7.60 14.89
C PRO A 146 -14.26 7.36 16.38
N ASP A 147 -15.27 6.58 16.67
CA ASP A 147 -15.65 6.20 18.06
C ASP A 147 -14.79 5.05 18.62
N VAL A 148 -13.94 4.45 17.81
CA VAL A 148 -13.02 3.37 18.21
C VAL A 148 -11.62 3.94 18.42
N ALA A 149 -10.89 3.44 19.40
CA ALA A 149 -9.53 3.89 19.67
C ALA A 149 -8.58 3.57 18.50
N GLY A 150 -7.82 4.57 18.05
CA GLY A 150 -6.96 4.49 16.89
C GLY A 150 -7.70 4.77 15.58
N PHE A 151 -6.97 4.82 14.47
CA PHE A 151 -7.58 4.99 13.15
C PHE A 151 -8.10 3.66 12.63
N GLN A 152 -9.37 3.59 12.26
CA GLN A 152 -9.95 2.46 11.54
C GLN A 152 -9.77 2.70 10.04
N LEU A 153 -8.97 1.87 9.38
CA LEU A 153 -8.58 2.09 8.00
C LEU A 153 -8.94 0.90 7.12
N TYR A 154 -9.57 1.18 5.99
CA TYR A 154 -9.80 0.15 4.98
C TYR A 154 -8.58 -0.07 4.11
N PHE A 155 -8.26 -1.35 3.84
CA PHE A 155 -7.25 -1.79 2.87
C PHE A 155 -7.85 -2.83 1.93
N SER A 156 -7.72 -2.61 0.63
CA SER A 156 -8.01 -3.63 -0.36
C SER A 156 -6.95 -4.75 -0.33
N GLU A 157 -7.19 -5.81 -1.08
CA GLU A 157 -6.25 -6.92 -1.26
C GLU A 157 -4.93 -6.40 -1.85
N GLY A 158 -3.82 -6.64 -1.17
CA GLY A 158 -2.50 -6.12 -1.56
C GLY A 158 -2.39 -4.60 -1.55
N GLY A 159 -3.43 -3.88 -1.13
CA GLY A 159 -3.47 -2.42 -1.12
C GLY A 159 -2.58 -1.81 -0.05
N GLY A 160 -2.12 -0.58 -0.31
CA GLY A 160 -1.26 0.15 0.63
C GLY A 160 -1.72 1.59 0.81
N ARG A 161 -1.37 2.19 1.95
CA ARG A 161 -1.62 3.62 2.27
C ARG A 161 -0.35 4.24 2.83
N LEU A 162 -0.01 5.44 2.36
CA LEU A 162 1.12 6.23 2.85
C LEU A 162 0.60 7.34 3.75
N LEU A 163 0.82 7.18 5.05
CA LEU A 163 0.38 8.11 6.11
C LEU A 163 1.57 8.96 6.55
N CYS A 164 1.38 10.27 6.63
CA CYS A 164 2.41 11.21 7.04
C CYS A 164 1.88 12.19 8.11
N TRP A 165 2.74 12.58 9.05
CA TRP A 165 2.46 13.62 10.05
C TRP A 165 3.72 14.34 10.45
N GLY A 166 3.59 15.60 10.84
CA GLY A 166 4.67 16.39 11.40
C GLY A 166 5.04 15.91 12.81
N ASN A 167 6.30 16.05 13.19
CA ASN A 167 6.68 15.90 14.58
C ASN A 167 5.97 17.00 15.38
N ALA A 168 5.34 16.62 16.48
CA ALA A 168 4.61 17.52 17.38
C ALA A 168 5.54 18.52 18.15
N THR A 169 6.73 18.78 17.61
CA THR A 169 7.70 19.73 18.16
C THR A 169 7.83 20.91 17.25
N ALA A 170 7.08 21.93 17.57
CA ALA A 170 7.41 23.37 17.51
C ALA A 170 6.15 24.21 17.38
N ALA A 171 5.27 24.14 18.35
CA ALA A 171 4.51 25.30 18.73
C ALA A 171 5.28 25.91 19.94
N ASN A 172 6.26 26.71 19.63
CA ASN A 172 6.81 27.72 20.54
C ASN A 172 6.20 29.07 20.17
#